data_ea96124c2ffbc2328fb060fe417c10b7
#
_entry.id   ea96124c2ffbc2328fb060fe417c10b7
#
_cell.length_a   1.000
_cell.length_b   1.000
_cell.length_c   1.000
_cell.angle_alpha   90.00
_cell.angle_beta   90.00
_cell.angle_gamma   90.00
#
_symmetry.space_group_name_H-M   'P 1'
#
loop_
_entity.id
_entity.type
_entity.pdbx_description
1 polymer ?
#
loop_
_entity_poly.entity_id
_entity_poly.type
_entity_poly.pdbx_seq_one_letter_code
_entity_poly.pdbx_strand_id
1 'polypeptide(L)'
;MNTENTLTTVEANPSLVNTLHLVYALHALGLAIGAFGAASVVGSFLFGWPSIIAVIISYVKRGEANGTWLASHFSWTIRTFWFALGWAVLVGLVSLPLTLVLIGFGTWALGLFALGIWAAYRIVRGWLRLNNRQAMPG
;
A
#
# COMPACT_ATOMS: atom_id res chain seq x y z
N MET A 1 19.32 -26.73 6.56
CA MET A 1 18.72 -25.52 7.13
C MET A 1 17.85 -24.86 6.08
N ASN A 2 16.60 -24.65 6.39
CA ASN A 2 15.64 -24.10 5.44
C ASN A 2 15.92 -22.59 5.26
N THR A 3 15.94 -22.09 4.03
CA THR A 3 16.21 -20.67 3.72
C THR A 3 15.23 -19.74 4.44
N GLU A 4 14.00 -20.20 4.61
CA GLU A 4 12.95 -19.50 5.33
C GLU A 4 13.28 -19.30 6.82
N ASN A 5 13.84 -20.31 7.46
CA ASN A 5 14.30 -20.22 8.85
C ASN A 5 15.52 -19.31 9.01
N THR A 6 16.38 -19.27 8.01
CA THR A 6 17.55 -18.38 8.04
C THR A 6 17.12 -16.91 7.95
N LEU A 7 16.13 -16.61 7.12
CA LEU A 7 15.61 -15.23 7.01
C LEU A 7 14.90 -14.75 8.28
N THR A 8 14.23 -15.66 9.00
CA THR A 8 13.55 -15.33 10.25
C THR A 8 14.50 -15.22 11.44
N THR A 9 15.66 -15.85 11.36
CA THR A 9 16.68 -15.82 12.44
C THR A 9 17.73 -14.71 12.25
N VAL A 10 17.83 -14.13 11.05
CA VAL A 10 18.71 -12.97 10.83
C VAL A 10 18.16 -11.79 11.62
N GLU A 11 18.97 -11.29 12.54
CA GLU A 11 18.60 -10.14 13.36
C GLU A 11 18.35 -8.92 12.48
N ALA A 12 17.10 -8.48 12.42
CA ALA A 12 16.72 -7.31 11.65
C ALA A 12 17.08 -6.03 12.41
N ASN A 13 17.61 -5.03 11.69
CA ASN A 13 17.90 -3.74 12.27
C ASN A 13 16.61 -3.12 12.85
N PRO A 14 16.56 -2.79 14.16
CA PRO A 14 15.35 -2.22 14.77
C PRO A 14 14.86 -0.94 14.09
N SER A 15 15.77 -0.12 13.56
CA SER A 15 15.38 1.10 12.85
C SER A 15 14.63 0.81 11.55
N LEU A 16 14.99 -0.27 10.84
CA LEU A 16 14.27 -0.70 9.64
C LEU A 16 12.88 -1.26 9.95
N VAL A 17 12.73 -1.98 11.07
CA VAL A 17 11.42 -2.46 11.53
C VAL A 17 10.51 -1.28 11.84
N ASN A 18 11.03 -0.27 12.56
CA ASN A 18 10.30 0.96 12.84
C ASN A 18 9.93 1.73 11.57
N THR A 19 10.84 1.78 10.59
CA THR A 19 10.59 2.40 9.29
C THR A 19 9.44 1.69 8.57
N LEU A 20 9.38 0.36 8.60
CA LEU A 20 8.27 -0.40 8.00
C LEU A 20 6.95 -0.17 8.72
N HIS A 21 6.95 -0.06 10.04
CA HIS A 21 5.75 0.33 10.77
C HIS A 21 5.25 1.71 10.32
N LEU A 22 6.16 2.66 10.13
CA LEU A 22 5.83 3.99 9.58
C LEU A 22 5.25 3.89 8.17
N VAL A 23 5.84 3.08 7.28
CA VAL A 23 5.35 2.88 5.91
C VAL A 23 3.93 2.33 5.90
N TYR A 24 3.66 1.30 6.70
CA TYR A 24 2.32 0.74 6.81
C TYR A 24 1.32 1.75 7.41
N ALA A 25 1.75 2.52 8.43
CA ALA A 25 0.91 3.55 9.03
C ALA A 25 0.56 4.65 8.03
N LEU A 26 1.51 5.08 7.19
CA LEU A 26 1.28 6.07 6.14
C LEU A 26 0.30 5.57 5.07
N HIS A 27 0.43 4.31 4.65
CA HIS A 27 -0.52 3.71 3.72
C HIS A 27 -1.92 3.61 4.34
N ALA A 28 -2.02 3.19 5.60
CA ALA A 28 -3.29 3.11 6.32
C ALA A 28 -3.92 4.51 6.49
N LEU A 29 -3.10 5.52 6.81
CA LEU A 29 -3.56 6.91 6.91
C LEU A 29 -4.08 7.42 5.57
N GLY A 30 -3.33 7.18 4.48
CA GLY A 30 -3.75 7.57 3.14
C GLY A 30 -5.08 6.93 2.76
N LEU A 31 -5.25 5.66 3.08
CA LEU A 31 -6.49 4.94 2.83
C LEU A 31 -7.66 5.50 3.66
N ALA A 32 -7.42 5.82 4.93
CA ALA A 32 -8.42 6.43 5.81
C ALA A 32 -8.85 7.81 5.29
N ILE A 33 -7.90 8.66 4.91
CA ILE A 33 -8.19 9.97 4.31
C ILE A 33 -9.01 9.79 3.03
N GLY A 34 -8.63 8.84 2.17
CA GLY A 34 -9.36 8.54 0.95
C GLY A 34 -10.78 8.08 1.19
N ALA A 35 -10.99 7.23 2.21
CA ALA A 35 -12.32 6.73 2.55
C ALA A 35 -13.28 7.86 2.98
N PHE A 36 -12.77 8.85 3.72
CA PHE A 36 -13.56 10.00 4.15
C PHE A 36 -13.65 11.12 3.10
N GLY A 37 -12.64 11.21 2.23
CA GLY A 37 -12.55 12.29 1.24
C GLY A 37 -12.87 11.90 -0.19
N ALA A 38 -13.28 10.65 -0.44
CA ALA A 38 -13.47 10.11 -1.80
C ALA A 38 -14.50 10.86 -2.67
N ALA A 39 -15.41 11.59 -2.04
CA ALA A 39 -16.42 12.37 -2.76
C ALA A 39 -15.90 13.75 -3.22
N SER A 40 -14.69 14.14 -2.82
CA SER A 40 -14.12 15.44 -3.16
C SER A 40 -12.79 15.29 -3.93
N VAL A 41 -12.53 16.25 -4.82
CA VAL A 41 -11.25 16.34 -5.54
C VAL A 41 -10.09 16.54 -4.54
N VAL A 42 -10.33 17.32 -3.48
CA VAL A 42 -9.36 17.56 -2.41
C VAL A 42 -9.04 16.27 -1.66
N GLY A 43 -10.06 15.47 -1.36
CA GLY A 43 -9.86 14.17 -0.70
C GLY A 43 -9.03 13.21 -1.54
N SER A 44 -9.27 13.15 -2.85
CA SER A 44 -8.49 12.33 -3.77
C SER A 44 -7.03 12.77 -3.84
N PHE A 45 -6.78 14.07 -3.78
CA PHE A 45 -5.42 14.62 -3.76
C PHE A 45 -4.70 14.29 -2.45
N LEU A 46 -5.37 14.48 -1.31
CA LEU A 46 -4.82 14.18 0.01
C LEU A 46 -4.57 12.67 0.21
N PHE A 47 -5.39 11.83 -0.41
CA PHE A 47 -5.23 10.38 -0.37
C PHE A 47 -3.86 9.92 -0.90
N GLY A 48 -3.36 10.55 -1.97
CA GLY A 48 -2.10 10.17 -2.59
C GLY A 48 -0.87 10.50 -1.74
N TRP A 49 -0.89 11.57 -0.96
CA TRP A 49 0.29 12.09 -0.28
C TRP A 49 0.94 11.13 0.70
N PRO A 50 0.22 10.53 1.68
CA PRO A 50 0.87 9.62 2.63
C PRO A 50 1.43 8.37 1.95
N SER A 51 0.75 7.83 0.96
CA SER A 51 1.21 6.65 0.22
C SER A 51 2.41 6.95 -0.67
N ILE A 52 2.49 8.15 -1.26
CA ILE A 52 3.66 8.58 -2.03
C ILE A 52 4.88 8.67 -1.12
N ILE A 53 4.74 9.28 0.06
CA ILE A 53 5.82 9.36 1.04
C ILE A 53 6.25 7.97 1.47
N ALA A 54 5.29 7.08 1.76
CA ALA A 54 5.56 5.70 2.15
C ALA A 54 6.36 4.94 1.08
N VAL A 55 6.00 5.11 -0.18
CA VAL A 55 6.70 4.45 -1.30
C VAL A 55 8.10 5.00 -1.49
N ILE A 56 8.30 6.30 -1.35
CA ILE A 56 9.64 6.92 -1.42
C ILE A 56 10.52 6.35 -0.31
N ILE A 57 10.03 6.30 0.92
CA ILE A 57 10.75 5.70 2.05
C ILE A 57 11.11 4.23 1.75
N SER A 58 10.17 3.48 1.19
CA SER A 58 10.38 2.07 0.83
C SER A 58 11.51 1.91 -0.20
N TYR A 59 11.54 2.74 -1.24
CA TYR A 59 12.62 2.71 -2.23
C TYR A 59 13.99 3.07 -1.66
N VAL A 60 14.03 4.08 -0.78
CA VAL A 60 15.29 4.54 -0.17
C VAL A 60 15.85 3.48 0.78
N LYS A 61 14.99 2.82 1.53
CA LYS A 61 15.40 1.91 2.61
C LYS A 61 15.48 0.43 2.22
N ARG A 62 14.91 0.03 1.08
CA ARG A 62 14.86 -1.39 0.71
C ARG A 62 16.25 -2.03 0.58
N GLY A 63 17.26 -1.26 0.18
CA GLY A 63 18.63 -1.74 0.04
C GLY A 63 19.25 -2.18 1.37
N GLU A 64 18.92 -1.47 2.46
CA GLU A 64 19.39 -1.80 3.81
C GLU A 64 18.75 -3.09 4.36
N ALA A 65 17.59 -3.48 3.81
CA ALA A 65 16.86 -4.66 4.23
C ALA A 65 17.25 -5.93 3.46
N ASN A 66 18.12 -5.83 2.47
CA ASN A 66 18.56 -6.98 1.65
C ASN A 66 19.13 -8.10 2.53
N GLY A 67 18.71 -9.34 2.26
CA GLY A 67 19.14 -10.50 3.01
C GLY A 67 18.39 -10.71 4.33
N THR A 68 17.43 -9.87 4.67
CA THR A 68 16.59 -10.01 5.86
C THR A 68 15.13 -10.27 5.45
N TRP A 69 14.32 -10.72 6.42
CA TRP A 69 12.87 -10.90 6.20
C TRP A 69 12.16 -9.57 5.90
N LEU A 70 12.77 -8.44 6.24
CA LEU A 70 12.23 -7.11 5.96
C LEU A 70 12.17 -6.79 4.46
N ALA A 71 13.06 -7.35 3.64
CA ALA A 71 13.08 -7.13 2.20
C ALA A 71 11.75 -7.50 1.54
N SER A 72 11.09 -8.57 2.00
CA SER A 72 9.79 -8.99 1.48
C SER A 72 8.70 -7.96 1.79
N HIS A 73 8.76 -7.31 2.94
CA HIS A 73 7.80 -6.26 3.31
C HIS A 73 7.96 -5.01 2.45
N PHE A 74 9.18 -4.55 2.19
CA PHE A 74 9.41 -3.42 1.28
C PHE A 74 8.90 -3.72 -0.14
N SER A 75 9.19 -4.91 -0.65
CA SER A 75 8.67 -5.33 -1.96
C SER A 75 7.14 -5.41 -1.99
N TRP A 76 6.54 -5.88 -0.90
CA TRP A 76 5.08 -5.96 -0.78
C TRP A 76 4.43 -4.58 -0.83
N THR A 77 4.93 -3.61 -0.06
CA THR A 77 4.37 -2.26 -0.03
C THR A 77 4.55 -1.53 -1.36
N ILE A 78 5.71 -1.65 -2.00
CA ILE A 78 5.99 -1.07 -3.30
C ILE A 78 5.04 -1.64 -4.36
N ARG A 79 4.90 -2.96 -4.42
CA ARG A 79 3.96 -3.61 -5.35
C ARG A 79 2.52 -3.21 -5.10
N THR A 80 2.12 -3.13 -3.84
CA THR A 80 0.76 -2.69 -3.47
C THR A 80 0.48 -1.29 -3.99
N PHE A 81 1.43 -0.37 -3.82
CA PHE A 81 1.29 1.00 -4.33
C PHE A 81 1.12 1.02 -5.85
N TRP A 82 1.99 0.32 -6.59
CA TRP A 82 1.93 0.32 -8.05
C TRP A 82 0.67 -0.35 -8.61
N PHE A 83 0.24 -1.45 -8.01
CA PHE A 83 -1.02 -2.09 -8.39
C PHE A 83 -2.22 -1.19 -8.09
N ALA A 84 -2.24 -0.56 -6.92
CA ALA A 84 -3.31 0.37 -6.55
C ALA A 84 -3.37 1.56 -7.50
N LEU A 85 -2.22 2.15 -7.83
CA LEU A 85 -2.12 3.25 -8.79
C LEU A 85 -2.60 2.83 -10.18
N GLY A 86 -2.18 1.66 -10.66
CA GLY A 86 -2.60 1.13 -11.95
C GLY A 86 -4.10 0.92 -12.03
N TRP A 87 -4.69 0.33 -11.00
CA TRP A 87 -6.14 0.15 -10.92
C TRP A 87 -6.90 1.47 -10.82
N ALA A 88 -6.36 2.43 -10.05
CA ALA A 88 -6.97 3.77 -9.93
C ALA A 88 -6.98 4.50 -11.28
N VAL A 89 -5.89 4.42 -12.05
CA VAL A 89 -5.81 4.99 -13.40
C VAL A 89 -6.79 4.30 -14.33
N LEU A 90 -6.89 2.98 -14.30
CA LEU A 90 -7.82 2.23 -15.13
C LEU A 90 -9.27 2.59 -14.83
N VAL A 91 -9.64 2.65 -13.55
CA VAL A 91 -10.99 3.06 -13.11
C VAL A 91 -11.28 4.48 -13.58
N GLY A 92 -10.31 5.39 -13.46
CA GLY A 92 -10.44 6.77 -13.92
C GLY A 92 -10.68 6.86 -15.43
N LEU A 93 -9.88 6.14 -16.22
CA LEU A 93 -10.00 6.14 -17.68
C LEU A 93 -11.35 5.58 -18.16
N VAL A 94 -11.88 4.56 -17.49
CA VAL A 94 -13.19 3.99 -17.82
C VAL A 94 -14.31 4.93 -17.38
N SER A 95 -14.17 5.58 -16.22
CA SER A 95 -15.21 6.42 -15.64
C SER A 95 -15.33 7.79 -16.32
N LEU A 96 -14.24 8.33 -16.87
CA LEU A 96 -14.25 9.66 -17.51
C LEU A 96 -15.31 9.80 -18.64
N PRO A 97 -15.36 8.91 -19.65
CA PRO A 97 -16.40 9.01 -20.67
C PRO A 97 -17.80 8.74 -20.13
N LEU A 98 -17.92 7.86 -19.12
CA LEU A 98 -19.21 7.54 -18.50
C LEU A 98 -19.73 8.67 -17.61
N THR A 99 -18.85 9.52 -17.09
CA THR A 99 -19.21 10.69 -16.27
C THR A 99 -20.07 11.67 -17.07
N LEU A 100 -19.84 11.79 -18.38
CA LEU A 100 -20.63 12.64 -19.27
C LEU A 100 -22.10 12.24 -19.36
N VAL A 101 -22.44 10.99 -19.05
CA VAL A 101 -23.81 10.46 -19.01
C VAL A 101 -24.30 10.15 -17.59
N LEU A 102 -23.70 10.71 -16.56
CA LEU A 102 -24.00 10.55 -15.13
C LEU A 102 -23.77 9.14 -14.57
N ILE A 103 -23.58 8.12 -15.40
CA ILE A 103 -23.30 6.73 -14.98
C ILE A 103 -21.86 6.63 -14.43
N GLY A 104 -20.95 7.47 -14.93
CA GLY A 104 -19.55 7.46 -14.54
C GLY A 104 -19.31 7.75 -13.07
N PHE A 105 -20.14 8.56 -12.41
CA PHE A 105 -20.03 8.82 -10.98
C PHE A 105 -20.25 7.54 -10.16
N GLY A 106 -21.23 6.72 -10.53
CA GLY A 106 -21.49 5.43 -9.90
C GLY A 106 -20.34 4.45 -10.13
N THR A 107 -19.83 4.36 -11.36
CA THR A 107 -18.68 3.50 -11.70
C THR A 107 -17.42 3.91 -10.95
N TRP A 108 -17.17 5.20 -10.86
CA TRP A 108 -16.04 5.76 -10.11
C TRP A 108 -16.14 5.40 -8.64
N ALA A 109 -17.31 5.63 -8.02
CA ALA A 109 -17.53 5.35 -6.60
C ALA A 109 -17.38 3.84 -6.30
N LEU A 110 -17.97 2.97 -7.10
CA LEU A 110 -17.87 1.52 -6.94
C LEU A 110 -16.43 1.03 -7.12
N GLY A 111 -15.74 1.53 -8.13
CA GLY A 111 -14.35 1.17 -8.39
C GLY A 111 -13.42 1.57 -7.26
N LEU A 112 -13.56 2.79 -6.76
CA LEU A 112 -12.77 3.29 -5.63
C LEU A 112 -13.10 2.53 -4.33
N PHE A 113 -14.36 2.20 -4.11
CA PHE A 113 -14.77 1.43 -2.94
C PHE A 113 -14.16 0.02 -2.95
N ALA A 114 -14.26 -0.68 -4.08
CA ALA A 114 -13.66 -2.01 -4.23
C ALA A 114 -12.14 -1.97 -4.09
N LEU A 115 -11.49 -0.97 -4.70
CA LEU A 115 -10.05 -0.77 -4.58
C LEU A 115 -9.64 -0.48 -3.13
N GLY A 116 -10.42 0.33 -2.42
CA GLY A 116 -10.20 0.65 -1.02
C GLY A 116 -10.25 -0.60 -0.13
N ILE A 117 -11.24 -1.46 -0.31
CA ILE A 117 -11.35 -2.74 0.42
C ILE A 117 -10.15 -3.64 0.11
N TRP A 118 -9.78 -3.76 -1.16
CA TRP A 118 -8.63 -4.58 -1.55
C TRP A 118 -7.32 -4.06 -0.93
N ALA A 119 -7.09 -2.75 -0.99
CA ALA A 119 -5.90 -2.13 -0.42
C ALA A 119 -5.88 -2.26 1.11
N ALA A 120 -7.02 -2.08 1.78
CA ALA A 120 -7.14 -2.27 3.23
C ALA A 120 -6.77 -3.71 3.63
N TYR A 121 -7.27 -4.69 2.90
CA TYR A 121 -6.93 -6.10 3.13
C TYR A 121 -5.42 -6.32 3.03
N ARG A 122 -4.78 -5.80 1.99
CA ARG A 122 -3.34 -5.96 1.78
C ARG A 122 -2.51 -5.27 2.87
N ILE A 123 -2.92 -4.07 3.27
CA ILE A 123 -2.23 -3.30 4.32
C ILE A 123 -2.34 -4.01 5.66
N VAL A 124 -3.54 -4.42 6.05
CA VAL A 124 -3.77 -5.13 7.31
C VAL A 124 -3.01 -6.45 7.34
N ARG A 125 -3.07 -7.22 6.26
CA ARG A 125 -2.37 -8.50 6.17
C ARG A 125 -0.84 -8.32 6.30
N GLY A 126 -0.28 -7.32 5.60
CA GLY A 126 1.14 -7.01 5.70
C GLY A 126 1.53 -6.55 7.10
N TRP A 127 0.74 -5.66 7.68
CA TRP A 127 1.02 -5.14 9.02
C TRP A 127 0.95 -6.22 10.10
N LEU A 128 -0.04 -7.11 10.03
CA LEU A 128 -0.14 -8.24 10.96
C LEU A 128 1.07 -9.18 10.86
N ARG A 129 1.54 -9.46 9.64
CA ARG A 129 2.74 -10.27 9.44
C ARG A 129 3.99 -9.58 9.96
N LEU A 130 4.13 -8.28 9.75
CA LEU A 130 5.23 -7.50 10.32
C LEU A 130 5.22 -7.54 11.84
N ASN A 131 4.05 -7.38 12.44
CA ASN A 131 3.90 -7.42 13.90
C ASN A 131 4.27 -8.79 14.49
N ASN A 132 4.01 -9.86 13.73
CA ASN A 132 4.37 -11.24 14.09
C ASN A 132 5.79 -11.62 13.64
N ARG A 133 6.56 -10.69 13.08
CA ARG A 133 7.90 -10.89 12.54
C ARG A 133 7.97 -11.99 11.47
N GLN A 134 6.92 -12.11 10.68
CA GLN A 134 6.82 -13.06 9.57
C GLN A 134 7.08 -12.38 8.24
N ALA A 135 7.78 -13.08 7.33
CA ALA A 135 7.98 -12.60 5.97
C ALA A 135 6.68 -12.66 5.17
N MET A 136 6.53 -11.77 4.18
CA MET A 136 5.44 -11.82 3.23
C MET A 136 5.71 -12.89 2.17
N PRO A 137 4.66 -13.56 1.66
CA PRO A 137 4.82 -14.46 0.51
C PRO A 137 5.28 -13.69 -0.72
N GLY A 138 6.18 -14.29 -1.48
CA GLY A 138 6.77 -13.70 -2.67
C GLY A 138 5.82 -13.44 -3.81
#